data_7b3798e679c4781f290e57497b9da2b4
#
_entry.id   7b3798e679c4781f290e57497b9da2b4
#
_cell.length_a   1.000
_cell.length_b   1.000
_cell.length_c   1.000
_cell.angle_alpha   90.00
_cell.angle_beta   90.00
_cell.angle_gamma   90.00
#
_symmetry.space_group_name_H-M   'P 1'
#
loop_
_entity.id
_entity.type
_entity.pdbx_description
1 polymer ?
#
loop_
_entity_poly.entity_id
_entity_poly.type
_entity_poly.pdbx_seq_one_letter_code
_entity_poly.pdbx_strand_id
1 'polypeptide(L)'
;MLGFGVDIGGSGIKGAVVDISVGALATERYKVLTPRPSSPAAVATAVAEVVAHFAWQGPLGSTFPGVVDHGAAMTAANLDQAWLGTNVEALLAEATGLDVGVVNDADAAGVAEASWGAARGVRGMVVMVTLGTGIGTALFCNGTLIPNSELGHIELDGVDYETKASAAARERDGLSWEKWAKRLQRYFSALELYLRPALFVVGGGVSRRPEKFLPLLNLSTPIVPAKLQNEAGITGAAYLASERAAAPAGLGGG
;
A
#
# COMPACT_ATOMS: atom_id res chain seq x y z
N MET A 1 7.96 -6.96 19.86
CA MET A 1 8.73 -7.64 18.76
C MET A 1 9.08 -6.59 17.72
N LEU A 2 10.34 -6.58 17.25
CA LEU A 2 10.75 -5.64 16.20
C LEU A 2 10.70 -6.32 14.82
N GLY A 3 10.26 -5.58 13.81
CA GLY A 3 10.30 -5.93 12.40
C GLY A 3 10.92 -4.78 11.60
N PHE A 4 11.19 -5.00 10.33
CA PHE A 4 11.74 -3.97 9.45
C PHE A 4 10.96 -3.89 8.15
N GLY A 5 10.54 -2.69 7.81
CA GLY A 5 9.79 -2.42 6.60
C GLY A 5 10.45 -1.40 5.71
N VAL A 6 10.35 -1.62 4.40
CA VAL A 6 10.75 -0.68 3.36
C VAL A 6 9.56 -0.38 2.46
N ASP A 7 9.35 0.89 2.16
CA ASP A 7 8.33 1.38 1.24
C ASP A 7 9.00 1.90 -0.03
N ILE A 8 8.83 1.17 -1.14
CA ILE A 8 9.34 1.54 -2.47
C ILE A 8 8.31 2.43 -3.15
N GLY A 9 8.56 3.72 -3.14
CA GLY A 9 7.69 4.70 -3.80
C GLY A 9 8.33 5.35 -5.01
N GLY A 10 7.52 5.93 -5.90
CA GLY A 10 8.00 6.57 -7.13
C GLY A 10 8.90 7.79 -6.94
N SER A 11 8.93 8.41 -5.75
CA SER A 11 9.78 9.58 -5.44
C SER A 11 10.81 9.34 -4.35
N GLY A 12 10.76 8.18 -3.69
CA GLY A 12 11.69 7.85 -2.61
C GLY A 12 11.40 6.50 -2.01
N ILE A 13 12.47 5.83 -1.59
CA ILE A 13 12.48 4.55 -0.90
C ILE A 13 12.73 4.88 0.57
N LYS A 14 11.89 4.38 1.46
CA LYS A 14 11.93 4.70 2.89
C LYS A 14 11.88 3.42 3.70
N GLY A 15 12.65 3.35 4.77
CA GLY A 15 12.60 2.22 5.70
C GLY A 15 12.64 2.67 7.15
N ALA A 16 12.17 1.81 8.03
CA ALA A 16 12.23 1.99 9.47
C ALA A 16 12.11 0.64 10.20
N VAL A 17 12.63 0.62 11.42
CA VAL A 17 12.32 -0.44 12.38
C VAL A 17 10.93 -0.17 12.96
N VAL A 18 10.12 -1.21 13.07
CA VAL A 18 8.73 -1.17 13.53
C VAL A 18 8.58 -2.01 14.80
N ASP A 19 7.95 -1.47 15.83
CA ASP A 19 7.44 -2.29 16.93
C ASP A 19 6.10 -2.90 16.53
N ILE A 20 6.15 -4.18 16.13
CA ILE A 20 4.99 -4.94 15.65
C ILE A 20 3.95 -5.16 16.75
N SER A 21 4.33 -5.10 18.02
CA SER A 21 3.37 -5.30 19.13
C SER A 21 2.33 -4.17 19.21
N VAL A 22 2.69 -2.97 18.75
CA VAL A 22 1.85 -1.78 18.80
C VAL A 22 1.60 -1.13 17.43
N GLY A 23 2.26 -1.62 16.37
CA GLY A 23 2.11 -1.11 15.01
C GLY A 23 2.66 0.32 14.83
N ALA A 24 3.76 0.65 15.51
CA ALA A 24 4.37 1.98 15.46
C ALA A 24 5.84 1.90 15.05
N LEU A 25 6.35 2.97 14.44
CA LEU A 25 7.77 3.05 14.14
C LEU A 25 8.59 3.12 15.43
N ALA A 26 9.60 2.27 15.54
CA ALA A 26 10.56 2.25 16.65
C ALA A 26 11.77 3.18 16.39
N THR A 27 11.96 3.60 15.14
CA THR A 27 13.01 4.53 14.71
C THR A 27 12.43 5.62 13.81
N GLU A 28 13.18 6.71 13.60
CA GLU A 28 12.88 7.61 12.50
C GLU A 28 13.04 6.90 11.15
N ARG A 29 12.31 7.38 10.15
CA ARG A 29 12.42 6.85 8.79
C ARG A 29 13.67 7.37 8.13
N TYR A 30 14.48 6.46 7.58
CA TYR A 30 15.52 6.82 6.63
C TYR A 30 14.97 6.80 5.21
N LYS A 31 15.32 7.79 4.41
CA LYS A 31 14.82 7.94 3.03
C LYS A 31 15.97 8.19 2.08
N VAL A 32 15.98 7.42 0.99
CA VAL A 32 16.78 7.69 -0.21
C VAL A 32 15.86 8.07 -1.38
N LEU A 33 16.37 8.80 -2.35
CA LEU A 33 15.58 9.12 -3.57
C LEU A 33 15.45 7.86 -4.42
N THR A 34 14.29 7.67 -5.02
CA THR A 34 14.11 6.60 -6.02
C THR A 34 15.01 6.90 -7.23
N PRO A 35 15.89 5.96 -7.63
CA PRO A 35 16.77 6.15 -8.78
C PRO A 35 16.02 6.47 -10.06
N ARG A 36 16.68 7.20 -10.94
CA ARG A 36 16.15 7.46 -12.28
C ARG A 36 17.22 7.16 -13.33
N PRO A 37 17.00 6.17 -14.22
CA PRO A 37 15.82 5.29 -14.31
C PRO A 37 15.66 4.40 -13.07
N SER A 38 14.41 4.05 -12.75
CA SER A 38 14.04 3.18 -11.63
C SER A 38 14.15 1.69 -12.01
N SER A 39 15.30 1.30 -12.58
CA SER A 39 15.55 -0.09 -12.98
C SER A 39 15.59 -1.02 -11.76
N PRO A 40 15.29 -2.33 -11.92
CA PRO A 40 15.34 -3.29 -10.83
C PRO A 40 16.64 -3.24 -10.03
N ALA A 41 17.80 -3.29 -10.71
CA ALA A 41 19.10 -3.25 -10.04
C ALA A 41 19.36 -1.95 -9.26
N ALA A 42 18.99 -0.80 -9.83
CA ALA A 42 19.18 0.49 -9.16
C ALA A 42 18.30 0.62 -7.90
N VAL A 43 17.07 0.17 -7.96
CA VAL A 43 16.14 0.16 -6.81
C VAL A 43 16.62 -0.82 -5.75
N ALA A 44 17.07 -2.03 -6.14
CA ALA A 44 17.61 -3.01 -5.19
C ALA A 44 18.83 -2.46 -4.44
N THR A 45 19.73 -1.76 -5.12
CA THR A 45 20.87 -1.06 -4.49
C THR A 45 20.40 -0.01 -3.48
N ALA A 46 19.38 0.78 -3.82
CA ALA A 46 18.83 1.79 -2.91
C ALA A 46 18.12 1.16 -1.70
N VAL A 47 17.45 0.02 -1.86
CA VAL A 47 16.90 -0.76 -0.74
C VAL A 47 18.01 -1.28 0.17
N ALA A 48 19.07 -1.83 -0.40
CA ALA A 48 20.24 -2.30 0.36
C ALA A 48 20.90 -1.15 1.17
N GLU A 49 20.96 0.07 0.61
CA GLU A 49 21.43 1.26 1.33
C GLU A 49 20.53 1.56 2.56
N VAL A 50 19.21 1.50 2.38
CA VAL A 50 18.25 1.71 3.48
C VAL A 50 18.43 0.65 4.57
N VAL A 51 18.57 -0.63 4.19
CA VAL A 51 18.82 -1.74 5.15
C VAL A 51 20.12 -1.55 5.90
N ALA A 52 21.21 -1.22 5.19
CA ALA A 52 22.53 -1.01 5.76
C ALA A 52 22.57 0.14 6.78
N HIS A 53 21.81 1.22 6.54
CA HIS A 53 21.67 2.36 7.47
C HIS A 53 21.23 1.91 8.87
N PHE A 54 20.34 0.92 8.95
CA PHE A 54 19.85 0.39 10.23
C PHE A 54 20.64 -0.81 10.74
N ALA A 55 21.63 -1.31 9.98
CA ALA A 55 22.36 -2.55 10.26
C ALA A 55 21.39 -3.72 10.59
N TRP A 56 20.25 -3.78 9.88
CA TRP A 56 19.20 -4.77 10.14
C TRP A 56 19.64 -6.18 9.73
N GLN A 57 19.28 -7.20 10.53
CA GLN A 57 19.68 -8.59 10.34
C GLN A 57 18.49 -9.58 10.31
N GLY A 58 17.28 -9.09 10.55
CA GLY A 58 16.07 -9.92 10.55
C GLY A 58 15.36 -9.96 9.18
N PRO A 59 14.18 -10.55 9.11
CA PRO A 59 13.36 -10.53 7.90
C PRO A 59 13.05 -9.11 7.45
N LEU A 60 13.01 -8.89 6.14
CA LEU A 60 12.69 -7.62 5.49
C LEU A 60 11.32 -7.71 4.83
N GLY A 61 10.40 -6.83 5.23
CA GLY A 61 9.18 -6.58 4.47
C GLY A 61 9.36 -5.40 3.52
N SER A 62 9.03 -5.58 2.24
CA SER A 62 9.07 -4.48 1.27
C SER A 62 7.73 -4.28 0.60
N THR A 63 7.31 -3.03 0.43
CA THR A 63 6.22 -2.73 -0.50
C THR A 63 6.74 -2.65 -1.93
N PHE A 64 5.86 -2.93 -2.88
CA PHE A 64 6.09 -2.71 -4.30
C PHE A 64 4.88 -2.00 -4.91
N PRO A 65 5.05 -0.92 -5.71
CA PRO A 65 3.94 -0.17 -6.28
C PRO A 65 3.39 -0.85 -7.54
N GLY A 66 2.73 -1.98 -7.35
CA GLY A 66 2.15 -2.81 -8.39
C GLY A 66 1.70 -4.17 -7.85
N VAL A 67 1.07 -4.96 -8.71
CA VAL A 67 0.67 -6.32 -8.41
C VAL A 67 1.89 -7.21 -8.24
N VAL A 68 1.94 -7.96 -7.13
CA VAL A 68 2.98 -8.94 -6.84
C VAL A 68 2.36 -10.32 -6.72
N ASP A 69 2.78 -11.24 -7.57
CA ASP A 69 2.33 -12.63 -7.53
C ASP A 69 3.52 -13.57 -7.37
N HIS A 70 3.50 -14.40 -6.32
CA HIS A 70 4.62 -15.30 -5.98
C HIS A 70 6.00 -14.61 -5.98
N GLY A 71 6.06 -13.38 -5.43
CA GLY A 71 7.27 -12.57 -5.36
C GLY A 71 7.65 -11.85 -6.67
N ALA A 72 6.93 -12.06 -7.78
CA ALA A 72 7.20 -11.43 -9.06
C ALA A 72 6.29 -10.23 -9.32
N ALA A 73 6.84 -9.16 -9.90
CA ALA A 73 6.09 -7.99 -10.34
C ALA A 73 5.28 -8.30 -11.60
N MET A 74 3.96 -8.24 -11.50
CA MET A 74 3.03 -8.47 -12.61
C MET A 74 2.62 -7.18 -13.31
N THR A 75 2.74 -6.03 -12.63
CA THR A 75 2.50 -4.70 -13.18
C THR A 75 3.63 -3.74 -12.77
N ALA A 76 3.83 -2.67 -13.53
CA ALA A 76 4.86 -1.67 -13.26
C ALA A 76 4.40 -0.27 -13.71
N ALA A 77 3.22 0.17 -13.29
CA ALA A 77 2.56 1.38 -13.80
C ALA A 77 3.42 2.66 -13.65
N ASN A 78 4.18 2.78 -12.56
CA ASN A 78 4.96 3.98 -12.23
C ASN A 78 6.48 3.71 -12.15
N LEU A 79 6.94 2.55 -12.60
CA LEU A 79 8.34 2.13 -12.62
C LEU A 79 8.78 1.75 -14.04
N ASP A 80 10.06 1.41 -14.18
CA ASP A 80 10.62 0.91 -15.43
C ASP A 80 9.93 -0.40 -15.86
N GLN A 81 9.66 -0.54 -17.17
CA GLN A 81 9.04 -1.75 -17.73
C GLN A 81 9.87 -3.03 -17.52
N ALA A 82 11.17 -2.89 -17.24
CA ALA A 82 12.05 -4.01 -16.88
C ALA A 82 11.61 -4.73 -15.59
N TRP A 83 10.70 -4.16 -14.81
CA TRP A 83 10.13 -4.83 -13.65
C TRP A 83 9.15 -5.95 -13.99
N LEU A 84 8.50 -5.92 -15.15
CA LEU A 84 7.53 -6.93 -15.53
C LEU A 84 8.17 -8.34 -15.55
N GLY A 85 7.63 -9.24 -14.73
CA GLY A 85 8.14 -10.60 -14.55
C GLY A 85 9.40 -10.72 -13.69
N THR A 86 9.97 -9.60 -13.20
CA THR A 86 11.09 -9.64 -12.27
C THR A 86 10.65 -10.21 -10.93
N ASN A 87 11.33 -11.23 -10.42
CA ASN A 87 11.15 -11.70 -9.05
C ASN A 87 11.77 -10.69 -8.08
N VAL A 88 10.91 -9.84 -7.50
CA VAL A 88 11.30 -8.75 -6.62
C VAL A 88 11.87 -9.29 -5.29
N GLU A 89 11.27 -10.36 -4.75
CA GLU A 89 11.76 -10.98 -3.52
C GLU A 89 13.20 -11.50 -3.68
N ALA A 90 13.45 -12.29 -4.74
CA ALA A 90 14.78 -12.83 -5.01
C ALA A 90 15.81 -11.72 -5.27
N LEU A 91 15.43 -10.68 -6.03
CA LEU A 91 16.31 -9.54 -6.33
C LEU A 91 16.70 -8.77 -5.05
N LEU A 92 15.73 -8.49 -4.18
CA LEU A 92 16.00 -7.78 -2.94
C LEU A 92 16.76 -8.67 -1.94
N ALA A 93 16.48 -9.98 -1.91
CA ALA A 93 17.21 -10.93 -1.07
C ALA A 93 18.69 -11.01 -1.49
N GLU A 94 18.99 -11.06 -2.79
CA GLU A 94 20.35 -11.01 -3.31
C GLU A 94 21.08 -9.72 -2.91
N ALA A 95 20.40 -8.56 -3.04
CA ALA A 95 21.01 -7.26 -2.77
C ALA A 95 21.22 -7.00 -1.27
N THR A 96 20.40 -7.56 -0.39
CA THR A 96 20.41 -7.28 1.06
C THR A 96 21.02 -8.41 1.89
N GLY A 97 21.05 -9.64 1.36
CA GLY A 97 21.42 -10.85 2.11
C GLY A 97 20.36 -11.30 3.13
N LEU A 98 19.13 -10.78 3.07
CA LEU A 98 18.06 -11.05 4.03
C LEU A 98 16.95 -11.92 3.43
N ASP A 99 16.14 -12.56 4.30
CA ASP A 99 14.85 -13.12 3.89
C ASP A 99 13.89 -11.96 3.62
N VAL A 100 13.33 -11.89 2.40
CA VAL A 100 12.51 -10.76 1.94
C VAL A 100 11.11 -11.23 1.58
N GLY A 101 10.10 -10.58 2.15
CA GLY A 101 8.72 -10.67 1.69
C GLY A 101 8.31 -9.39 0.98
N VAL A 102 7.66 -9.50 -0.19
CA VAL A 102 7.18 -8.35 -0.96
C VAL A 102 5.66 -8.38 -1.07
N VAL A 103 5.05 -7.21 -0.94
CA VAL A 103 3.60 -7.02 -0.97
C VAL A 103 3.25 -5.73 -1.73
N ASN A 104 2.08 -5.67 -2.34
CA ASN A 104 1.56 -4.42 -2.92
C ASN A 104 1.49 -3.31 -1.84
N ASP A 105 1.74 -2.06 -2.23
CA ASP A 105 1.80 -0.91 -1.29
C ASP A 105 0.44 -0.61 -0.61
N ALA A 106 -0.67 -0.74 -1.36
CA ALA A 106 -2.01 -0.56 -0.78
C ALA A 106 -2.39 -1.73 0.14
N ASP A 107 -2.01 -2.97 -0.22
CA ASP A 107 -2.21 -4.15 0.62
C ASP A 107 -1.45 -4.02 1.94
N ALA A 108 -0.18 -3.61 1.90
CA ALA A 108 0.60 -3.36 3.10
C ALA A 108 -0.05 -2.31 4.00
N ALA A 109 -0.45 -1.17 3.42
CA ALA A 109 -1.13 -0.12 4.16
C ALA A 109 -2.45 -0.62 4.77
N GLY A 110 -3.20 -1.43 4.02
CA GLY A 110 -4.44 -2.04 4.50
C GLY A 110 -4.22 -3.01 5.66
N VAL A 111 -3.18 -3.84 5.60
CA VAL A 111 -2.80 -4.77 6.69
C VAL A 111 -2.50 -4.00 7.97
N ALA A 112 -1.76 -2.90 7.89
CA ALA A 112 -1.48 -2.05 9.05
C ALA A 112 -2.77 -1.45 9.64
N GLU A 113 -3.67 -0.95 8.79
CA GLU A 113 -4.96 -0.40 9.23
C GLU A 113 -5.90 -1.46 9.81
N ALA A 114 -5.87 -2.70 9.31
CA ALA A 114 -6.64 -3.82 9.85
C ALA A 114 -6.10 -4.30 11.20
N SER A 115 -4.78 -4.23 11.41
CA SER A 115 -4.12 -4.69 12.63
C SER A 115 -4.16 -3.65 13.76
N TRP A 116 -3.89 -2.38 13.46
CA TRP A 116 -3.74 -1.32 14.49
C TRP A 116 -4.54 -0.05 14.22
N GLY A 117 -5.09 0.10 13.01
CA GLY A 117 -5.69 1.34 12.54
C GLY A 117 -7.20 1.40 12.56
N ALA A 118 -7.75 2.03 11.51
CA ALA A 118 -9.17 2.33 11.38
C ALA A 118 -10.04 1.11 11.11
N ALA A 119 -9.46 0.02 10.56
CA ALA A 119 -10.17 -1.20 10.24
C ALA A 119 -10.07 -2.30 11.33
N ARG A 120 -9.37 -2.03 12.44
CA ARG A 120 -9.16 -3.01 13.50
C ARG A 120 -10.46 -3.51 14.08
N GLY A 121 -10.65 -4.84 14.06
CA GLY A 121 -11.82 -5.51 14.65
C GLY A 121 -13.12 -5.35 13.87
N VAL A 122 -13.10 -4.74 12.69
CA VAL A 122 -14.28 -4.62 11.82
C VAL A 122 -14.60 -5.99 11.22
N ARG A 123 -15.84 -6.44 11.40
CA ARG A 123 -16.37 -7.66 10.79
C ARG A 123 -16.98 -7.35 9.43
N GLY A 124 -16.93 -8.33 8.54
CA GLY A 124 -17.40 -8.18 7.16
C GLY A 124 -16.30 -7.67 6.24
N MET A 125 -16.72 -7.11 5.11
CA MET A 125 -15.78 -6.59 4.11
C MET A 125 -15.33 -5.18 4.48
N VAL A 126 -14.03 -4.94 4.45
CA VAL A 126 -13.43 -3.60 4.51
C VAL A 126 -12.75 -3.33 3.18
N VAL A 127 -12.98 -2.15 2.63
CA VAL A 127 -12.27 -1.67 1.44
C VAL A 127 -11.41 -0.49 1.84
N MET A 128 -10.10 -0.67 1.79
CA MET A 128 -9.16 0.44 1.89
C MET A 128 -8.91 1.02 0.50
N VAL A 129 -8.91 2.34 0.41
CA VAL A 129 -8.63 3.08 -0.83
C VAL A 129 -7.54 4.10 -0.54
N THR A 130 -6.39 3.99 -1.18
CA THR A 130 -5.31 4.98 -1.09
C THR A 130 -5.43 5.97 -2.24
N LEU A 131 -5.55 7.26 -1.92
CA LEU A 131 -5.67 8.34 -2.90
C LEU A 131 -4.36 9.13 -2.96
N GLY A 132 -3.60 8.92 -4.04
CA GLY A 132 -2.27 9.49 -4.26
C GLY A 132 -2.05 9.84 -5.74
N THR A 133 -0.88 9.46 -6.27
CA THR A 133 -0.56 9.53 -7.72
C THR A 133 -1.59 8.73 -8.50
N GLY A 134 -1.92 7.54 -8.00
CA GLY A 134 -3.01 6.69 -8.48
C GLY A 134 -4.06 6.46 -7.39
N ILE A 135 -4.84 5.40 -7.58
CA ILE A 135 -5.78 4.85 -6.60
C ILE A 135 -5.40 3.41 -6.32
N GLY A 136 -4.76 3.16 -5.18
CA GLY A 136 -4.54 1.80 -4.70
C GLY A 136 -5.73 1.31 -3.89
N THR A 137 -5.96 0.00 -3.91
CA THR A 137 -7.03 -0.63 -3.12
C THR A 137 -6.54 -1.87 -2.41
N ALA A 138 -7.06 -2.11 -1.20
CA ALA A 138 -6.87 -3.37 -0.49
C ALA A 138 -8.22 -3.84 0.07
N LEU A 139 -8.50 -5.13 -0.12
CA LEU A 139 -9.74 -5.74 0.33
C LEU A 139 -9.49 -6.66 1.52
N PHE A 140 -10.37 -6.60 2.50
CA PHE A 140 -10.35 -7.49 3.65
C PHE A 140 -11.71 -8.13 3.86
N CYS A 141 -11.71 -9.42 4.20
CA CYS A 141 -12.89 -10.11 4.67
C CYS A 141 -12.64 -10.64 6.08
N ASN A 142 -13.33 -10.11 7.08
CA ASN A 142 -13.15 -10.45 8.50
C ASN A 142 -11.68 -10.35 8.97
N GLY A 143 -10.97 -9.32 8.52
CA GLY A 143 -9.56 -9.07 8.85
C GLY A 143 -8.55 -9.83 7.99
N THR A 144 -8.98 -10.73 7.11
CA THR A 144 -8.10 -11.44 6.17
C THR A 144 -7.98 -10.65 4.87
N LEU A 145 -6.75 -10.39 4.45
CA LEU A 145 -6.44 -9.73 3.18
C LEU A 145 -6.86 -10.59 1.98
N ILE A 146 -7.50 -9.98 1.01
CA ILE A 146 -7.67 -10.50 -0.36
C ILE A 146 -6.66 -9.73 -1.21
N PRO A 147 -5.51 -10.31 -1.55
CA PRO A 147 -4.38 -9.57 -2.11
C PRO A 147 -4.62 -9.09 -3.53
N ASN A 148 -3.82 -8.09 -3.92
CA ASN A 148 -3.70 -7.62 -5.29
C ASN A 148 -5.01 -7.13 -5.93
N SER A 149 -5.86 -6.44 -5.17
CA SER A 149 -7.04 -5.81 -5.76
C SER A 149 -6.66 -4.52 -6.50
N GLU A 150 -7.09 -4.41 -7.76
CA GLU A 150 -6.80 -3.26 -8.63
C GLU A 150 -8.09 -2.46 -8.94
N LEU A 151 -8.95 -2.26 -7.94
CA LEU A 151 -10.22 -1.53 -8.13
C LEU A 151 -10.03 -0.03 -8.37
N GLY A 152 -8.82 0.51 -8.22
CA GLY A 152 -8.47 1.85 -8.70
C GLY A 152 -8.69 2.00 -10.19
N HIS A 153 -8.42 0.93 -10.94
CA HIS A 153 -8.57 0.84 -12.40
C HIS A 153 -9.96 0.38 -12.85
N ILE A 154 -10.95 0.39 -11.95
CA ILE A 154 -12.33 0.08 -12.35
C ILE A 154 -12.78 1.01 -13.48
N GLU A 155 -13.29 0.43 -14.55
CA GLU A 155 -13.84 1.20 -15.66
C GLU A 155 -15.27 1.65 -15.33
N LEU A 156 -15.47 2.96 -15.24
CA LEU A 156 -16.77 3.58 -15.04
C LEU A 156 -17.02 4.56 -16.18
N ASP A 157 -18.21 4.46 -16.78
CA ASP A 157 -18.62 5.33 -17.89
C ASP A 157 -17.63 5.28 -19.08
N GLY A 158 -17.01 4.10 -19.33
CA GLY A 158 -16.05 3.88 -20.39
C GLY A 158 -14.66 4.48 -20.13
N VAL A 159 -14.32 4.78 -18.87
CA VAL A 159 -13.05 5.40 -18.50
C VAL A 159 -12.45 4.69 -17.29
N ASP A 160 -11.13 4.41 -17.33
CA ASP A 160 -10.34 4.05 -16.15
C ASP A 160 -10.46 5.16 -15.10
N TYR A 161 -11.11 4.83 -13.97
CA TYR A 161 -11.53 5.87 -13.05
C TYR A 161 -10.42 6.44 -12.17
N GLU A 162 -9.28 5.78 -12.07
CA GLU A 162 -8.07 6.34 -11.50
C GLU A 162 -7.71 7.68 -12.18
N THR A 163 -7.82 7.73 -13.50
CA THR A 163 -7.51 8.93 -14.30
C THR A 163 -8.42 10.12 -14.01
N LYS A 164 -9.53 9.91 -13.29
CA LYS A 164 -10.53 10.93 -12.92
C LYS A 164 -10.54 11.24 -11.43
N ALA A 165 -10.34 10.23 -10.57
CA ALA A 165 -10.60 10.33 -9.14
C ALA A 165 -9.34 10.28 -8.25
N SER A 166 -8.14 9.98 -8.79
CA SER A 166 -6.90 10.08 -8.02
C SER A 166 -6.64 11.51 -7.51
N ALA A 167 -5.82 11.66 -6.46
CA ALA A 167 -5.40 12.98 -5.98
C ALA A 167 -4.61 13.73 -7.06
N ALA A 168 -3.76 13.03 -7.83
CA ALA A 168 -3.05 13.60 -8.96
C ALA A 168 -4.00 14.11 -10.06
N ALA A 169 -5.10 13.40 -10.31
CA ALA A 169 -6.12 13.86 -11.26
C ALA A 169 -6.80 15.16 -10.78
N ARG A 170 -7.07 15.27 -9.45
CA ARG A 170 -7.59 16.52 -8.87
C ARG A 170 -6.64 17.69 -9.14
N GLU A 171 -5.35 17.53 -8.88
CA GLU A 171 -4.33 18.57 -9.04
C GLU A 171 -4.13 18.92 -10.52
N ARG A 172 -3.97 17.93 -11.39
CA ARG A 172 -3.83 18.11 -12.85
C ARG A 172 -4.99 18.91 -13.45
N ASP A 173 -6.23 18.59 -13.03
CA ASP A 173 -7.45 19.21 -13.58
C ASP A 173 -7.85 20.50 -12.84
N GLY A 174 -7.07 20.95 -11.85
CA GLY A 174 -7.32 22.16 -11.05
C GLY A 174 -8.67 22.14 -10.32
N LEU A 175 -9.09 20.95 -9.82
CA LEU A 175 -10.42 20.82 -9.23
C LEU A 175 -10.46 21.35 -7.80
N SER A 176 -11.55 22.07 -7.49
CA SER A 176 -11.93 22.31 -6.10
C SER A 176 -12.27 21.01 -5.37
N TRP A 177 -12.28 21.03 -4.04
CA TRP A 177 -12.62 19.85 -3.25
C TRP A 177 -14.03 19.33 -3.56
N GLU A 178 -15.00 20.23 -3.75
CA GLU A 178 -16.38 19.90 -4.08
C GLU A 178 -16.51 19.24 -5.45
N LYS A 179 -15.78 19.74 -6.45
CA LYS A 179 -15.79 19.15 -7.80
C LYS A 179 -15.14 17.76 -7.79
N TRP A 180 -14.04 17.61 -7.04
CA TRP A 180 -13.38 16.32 -6.91
C TRP A 180 -14.22 15.32 -6.09
N ALA A 181 -14.89 15.77 -5.02
CA ALA A 181 -15.78 14.94 -4.24
C ALA A 181 -16.92 14.33 -5.10
N LYS A 182 -17.39 15.03 -6.13
CA LYS A 182 -18.38 14.45 -7.08
C LYS A 182 -17.81 13.26 -7.85
N ARG A 183 -16.51 13.31 -8.22
CA ARG A 183 -15.83 12.18 -8.86
C ARG A 183 -15.63 11.04 -7.87
N LEU A 184 -15.20 11.35 -6.65
CA LEU A 184 -15.11 10.35 -5.58
C LEU A 184 -16.45 9.72 -5.24
N GLN A 185 -17.54 10.50 -5.22
CA GLN A 185 -18.90 9.97 -5.01
C GLN A 185 -19.24 8.90 -6.03
N ARG A 186 -18.97 9.15 -7.31
CA ARG A 186 -19.23 8.18 -8.39
C ARG A 186 -18.41 6.90 -8.19
N TYR A 187 -17.14 7.05 -7.82
CA TYR A 187 -16.22 5.93 -7.55
C TYR A 187 -16.68 5.10 -6.36
N PHE A 188 -16.87 5.73 -5.20
CA PHE A 188 -17.27 5.02 -3.98
C PHE A 188 -18.67 4.43 -4.08
N SER A 189 -19.59 5.09 -4.78
CA SER A 189 -20.93 4.53 -5.03
C SER A 189 -20.89 3.26 -5.88
N ALA A 190 -19.96 3.16 -6.84
CA ALA A 190 -19.77 1.93 -7.61
C ALA A 190 -19.20 0.80 -6.71
N LEU A 191 -18.17 1.08 -5.91
CA LEU A 191 -17.62 0.11 -4.96
C LEU A 191 -18.68 -0.33 -3.92
N GLU A 192 -19.47 0.61 -3.40
CA GLU A 192 -20.56 0.32 -2.46
C GLU A 192 -21.61 -0.59 -3.09
N LEU A 193 -21.97 -0.33 -4.35
CA LEU A 193 -22.95 -1.14 -5.08
C LEU A 193 -22.48 -2.58 -5.28
N TYR A 194 -21.22 -2.78 -5.69
CA TYR A 194 -20.71 -4.09 -6.08
C TYR A 194 -20.22 -4.92 -4.89
N LEU A 195 -19.63 -4.28 -3.88
CA LEU A 195 -18.94 -4.97 -2.79
C LEU A 195 -19.73 -4.98 -1.48
N ARG A 196 -20.62 -4.02 -1.26
CA ARG A 196 -21.41 -3.88 -0.01
C ARG A 196 -20.50 -3.92 1.24
N PRO A 197 -19.44 -3.11 1.33
CA PRO A 197 -18.51 -3.20 2.44
C PRO A 197 -19.15 -2.71 3.75
N ALA A 198 -18.62 -3.23 4.87
CA ALA A 198 -18.96 -2.75 6.20
C ALA A 198 -18.26 -1.41 6.52
N LEU A 199 -17.12 -1.14 5.86
CA LEU A 199 -16.33 0.08 6.09
C LEU A 199 -15.49 0.41 4.85
N PHE A 200 -15.42 1.70 4.51
CA PHE A 200 -14.36 2.27 3.68
C PHE A 200 -13.31 2.95 4.55
N VAL A 201 -12.02 2.68 4.29
CA VAL A 201 -10.90 3.38 4.90
C VAL A 201 -10.15 4.14 3.81
N VAL A 202 -9.97 5.46 3.97
CA VAL A 202 -9.31 6.30 2.97
C VAL A 202 -7.92 6.68 3.42
N GLY A 203 -6.92 6.17 2.69
CA GLY A 203 -5.50 6.44 2.89
C GLY A 203 -4.89 7.35 1.82
N GLY A 204 -3.56 7.32 1.73
CA GLY A 204 -2.79 8.15 0.81
C GLY A 204 -2.57 9.57 1.33
N GLY A 205 -1.82 10.38 0.56
CA GLY A 205 -1.39 11.71 1.01
C GLY A 205 -2.53 12.69 1.31
N VAL A 206 -3.66 12.53 0.60
CA VAL A 206 -4.83 13.39 0.75
C VAL A 206 -5.63 13.11 2.05
N SER A 207 -5.45 11.94 2.65
CA SER A 207 -6.12 11.57 3.91
C SER A 207 -5.70 12.42 5.12
N ARG A 208 -4.70 13.27 4.96
CA ARG A 208 -4.33 14.30 5.96
C ARG A 208 -5.32 15.47 6.03
N ARG A 209 -6.22 15.58 5.07
CA ARG A 209 -7.25 16.64 4.98
C ARG A 209 -8.63 16.02 4.75
N PRO A 210 -9.05 15.03 5.53
CA PRO A 210 -10.28 14.27 5.29
C PRO A 210 -11.51 15.17 5.39
N GLU A 211 -11.47 16.21 6.21
CA GLU A 211 -12.53 17.21 6.41
C GLU A 211 -12.88 18.00 5.14
N LYS A 212 -11.98 18.01 4.14
CA LYS A 212 -12.20 18.74 2.88
C LYS A 212 -13.09 18.00 1.89
N PHE A 213 -13.20 16.67 2.01
CA PHE A 213 -13.89 15.87 0.99
C PHE A 213 -14.76 14.74 1.54
N LEU A 214 -14.38 14.06 2.64
CA LEU A 214 -15.19 12.95 3.16
C LEU A 214 -16.61 13.38 3.56
N PRO A 215 -16.84 14.55 4.21
CA PRO A 215 -18.21 14.99 4.54
C PRO A 215 -19.07 15.34 3.33
N LEU A 216 -18.46 15.47 2.14
CA LEU A 216 -19.18 15.76 0.90
C LEU A 216 -19.68 14.49 0.19
N LEU A 217 -19.31 13.31 0.70
CA LEU A 217 -19.72 12.02 0.17
C LEU A 217 -21.02 11.56 0.86
N ASN A 218 -21.96 11.10 0.07
CA ASN A 218 -23.23 10.54 0.55
C ASN A 218 -23.25 9.03 0.25
N LEU A 219 -22.80 8.23 1.23
CA LEU A 219 -22.73 6.77 1.16
C LEU A 219 -23.53 6.16 2.31
N SER A 220 -24.08 4.97 2.09
CA SER A 220 -24.72 4.19 3.15
C SER A 220 -23.66 3.51 4.04
N THR A 221 -22.54 3.13 3.42
CA THR A 221 -21.38 2.54 4.11
C THR A 221 -20.60 3.62 4.84
N PRO A 222 -20.25 3.41 6.12
CA PRO A 222 -19.32 4.30 6.83
C PRO A 222 -17.99 4.47 6.07
N ILE A 223 -17.49 5.70 6.03
CA ILE A 223 -16.20 6.04 5.41
C ILE A 223 -15.37 6.86 6.39
N VAL A 224 -14.13 6.43 6.64
CA VAL A 224 -13.24 7.05 7.62
C VAL A 224 -11.84 7.24 7.06
N PRO A 225 -11.05 8.22 7.54
CA PRO A 225 -9.64 8.33 7.17
C PRO A 225 -8.80 7.25 7.84
N ALA A 226 -7.73 6.85 7.16
CA ALA A 226 -6.69 5.98 7.70
C ALA A 226 -5.98 6.63 8.90
N LYS A 227 -5.63 5.85 9.92
CA LYS A 227 -4.99 6.33 11.15
C LYS A 227 -3.47 6.35 11.05
N LEU A 228 -2.85 5.33 10.44
CA LEU A 228 -1.40 5.22 10.35
C LEU A 228 -0.78 6.06 9.22
N GLN A 229 -1.59 6.57 8.32
CA GLN A 229 -1.18 7.51 7.27
C GLN A 229 0.06 7.03 6.47
N ASN A 230 1.16 7.82 6.50
CA ASN A 230 2.39 7.56 5.72
C ASN A 230 3.29 6.47 6.33
N GLU A 231 2.92 5.89 7.46
CA GLU A 231 3.67 4.82 8.12
C GLU A 231 3.07 3.45 7.80
N ALA A 232 1.84 3.43 7.30
CA ALA A 232 1.06 2.23 7.08
C ALA A 232 1.77 1.21 6.16
N GLY A 233 2.35 1.65 5.03
CA GLY A 233 3.05 0.77 4.11
C GLY A 233 4.25 0.08 4.76
N ILE A 234 5.12 0.85 5.43
CA ILE A 234 6.29 0.33 6.15
C ILE A 234 5.85 -0.64 7.26
N THR A 235 4.85 -0.23 8.05
CA THR A 235 4.35 -1.02 9.19
C THR A 235 3.72 -2.33 8.74
N GLY A 236 2.89 -2.31 7.70
CA GLY A 236 2.24 -3.50 7.17
C GLY A 236 3.22 -4.47 6.51
N ALA A 237 4.18 -3.96 5.74
CA ALA A 237 5.22 -4.79 5.13
C ALA A 237 6.09 -5.48 6.21
N ALA A 238 6.53 -4.74 7.23
CA ALA A 238 7.28 -5.29 8.36
C ALA A 238 6.51 -6.39 9.09
N TYR A 239 5.21 -6.18 9.31
CA TYR A 239 4.35 -7.16 9.95
C TYR A 239 4.24 -8.45 9.13
N LEU A 240 3.91 -8.36 7.86
CA LEU A 240 3.76 -9.53 6.97
C LEU A 240 5.04 -10.36 6.88
N ALA A 241 6.21 -9.70 6.78
CA ALA A 241 7.48 -10.41 6.78
C ALA A 241 7.76 -11.14 8.09
N SER A 242 7.39 -10.53 9.22
CA SER A 242 7.55 -11.15 10.54
C SER A 242 6.61 -12.35 10.74
N GLU A 243 5.35 -12.25 10.28
CA GLU A 243 4.40 -13.36 10.32
C GLU A 243 4.86 -14.52 9.43
N ARG A 244 5.34 -14.21 8.21
CA ARG A 244 5.90 -15.23 7.30
C ARG A 244 7.07 -15.98 7.93
N ALA A 245 8.00 -15.27 8.56
CA ALA A 245 9.17 -15.87 9.20
C ALA A 245 8.80 -16.68 10.46
N ALA A 246 7.70 -16.36 11.14
CA ALA A 246 7.22 -17.08 12.31
C ALA A 246 6.37 -18.30 11.93
N ALA A 247 5.88 -18.40 10.70
CA ALA A 247 5.08 -19.53 10.23
C ALA A 247 5.94 -20.80 10.17
N PRO A 248 5.46 -21.96 10.67
CA PRO A 248 6.20 -23.21 10.59
C PRO A 248 6.45 -23.58 9.12
N ALA A 249 7.68 -23.96 8.79
CA ALA A 249 8.07 -24.44 7.47
C ALA A 249 7.23 -25.68 7.11
N GLY A 250 6.22 -25.51 6.25
CA GLY A 250 5.40 -26.65 5.82
C GLY A 250 3.98 -26.37 5.32
N LEU A 251 3.49 -25.12 5.34
CA LEU A 251 2.14 -24.78 4.86
C LEU A 251 2.10 -23.83 3.65
N GLY A 252 3.21 -23.63 2.99
CA GLY A 252 3.31 -22.79 1.80
C GLY A 252 3.38 -23.65 0.53
N GLY A 253 2.23 -24.14 0.06
CA GLY A 253 2.18 -24.91 -1.18
C GLY A 253 0.76 -25.39 -1.49
N GLY A 254 -0.02 -24.55 -2.14
CA GLY A 254 -1.32 -24.87 -2.70
C GLY A 254 -1.72 -23.79 -3.68
#